data_0bd64586f62490b73f8e7afcf6d4c8fc
#
_entry.id   0bd64586f62490b73f8e7afcf6d4c8fc
#
_cell.length_a   1.000
_cell.length_b   1.000
_cell.length_c   1.000
_cell.angle_alpha   90.00
_cell.angle_beta   90.00
_cell.angle_gamma   90.00
#
_symmetry.space_group_name_H-M   'P 1'
#
loop_
_entity.id
_entity.type
_entity.pdbx_description
1 polymer ?
#
loop_
_entity_poly.entity_id
_entity_poly.type
_entity_poly.pdbx_seq_one_letter_code
_entity_poly.pdbx_strand_id
1 'polypeptide(L)'
;MKYLILASIVSFSFLSYGQYNFKENYFQDNKQFTNSTNYVEFSGNYFVNSSSINNQLTNSIVLSKFIGESLKDANLKKLANKNTIGLGLGGTLHYKKAYKNFNLTSSVGTHIISNNTFSKDFYSILFYGNEPYKGKSLSFKNTALFAQAYNKLSLGAEKMIKDKYFIGATANIYQSLFYYNGKISKGDFKTSSTGEELTLDLKSKQYASDPKNKGLGAGIDLYFMTKFKKGNVYMHLEDLGFVQHKNLGFYDIDSNFVFKGFEIKNIFELENQVIGSDSQKTHEIFGIEKKTVNKLQWLPTRITFGFHEQLNKNILLEGAINYRWIPGYIPQVILRSNFFISSYFSMAPVLNLGGFGKSDIGLNVSFHHKKLLINCDFMELEHILAKNKTAGRGIFLRTGVLL
;
A
#
# COMPACT_ATOMS: atom_id res chain seq x y z
N MET A 1 -6.19 -4.48 20.99
CA MET A 1 -5.43 -5.16 19.93
C MET A 1 -6.30 -5.94 18.94
N LYS A 2 -7.26 -6.78 19.39
CA LYS A 2 -8.23 -7.45 18.48
C LYS A 2 -8.97 -6.48 17.55
N TYR A 3 -9.42 -5.34 18.05
CA TYR A 3 -10.15 -4.33 17.24
C TYR A 3 -9.25 -3.52 16.29
N LEU A 4 -7.96 -3.37 16.56
CA LEU A 4 -7.02 -2.68 15.67
C LEU A 4 -6.60 -3.57 14.49
N ILE A 5 -6.38 -4.84 14.72
CA ILE A 5 -6.14 -5.84 13.65
C ILE A 5 -7.44 -6.08 12.87
N LEU A 6 -8.59 -6.18 13.54
CA LEU A 6 -9.88 -6.28 12.87
C LEU A 6 -10.27 -4.99 12.14
N ALA A 7 -10.04 -3.81 12.70
CA ALA A 7 -10.35 -2.55 12.03
C ALA A 7 -9.51 -2.34 10.75
N SER A 8 -8.26 -2.79 10.74
CA SER A 8 -7.46 -2.83 9.50
C SER A 8 -7.91 -3.92 8.52
N ILE A 9 -8.69 -4.90 8.97
CA ILE A 9 -9.17 -6.03 8.15
C ILE A 9 -10.64 -5.87 7.75
N VAL A 10 -11.50 -5.34 8.61
CA VAL A 10 -12.97 -5.31 8.45
C VAL A 10 -13.49 -4.11 7.63
N SER A 11 -12.71 -3.03 7.49
CA SER A 11 -13.07 -1.92 6.58
C SER A 11 -13.03 -2.30 5.10
N PHE A 12 -12.77 -3.56 4.74
CA PHE A 12 -12.38 -4.02 3.40
C PHE A 12 -13.40 -4.89 2.67
N SER A 13 -14.67 -4.85 3.02
CA SER A 13 -15.70 -5.64 2.31
C SER A 13 -16.14 -5.05 0.97
N PHE A 14 -15.65 -3.90 0.54
CA PHE A 14 -16.08 -3.28 -0.72
C PHE A 14 -14.91 -2.86 -1.61
N LEU A 15 -14.83 -3.51 -2.77
CA LEU A 15 -14.25 -3.10 -4.06
C LEU A 15 -12.78 -2.62 -4.08
N SER A 16 -12.07 -3.36 -4.69
CA SER A 16 -10.64 -3.62 -4.82
C SER A 16 -10.03 -3.15 -6.12
N TYR A 17 -8.91 -2.35 -6.17
CA TYR A 17 -8.29 -2.03 -7.46
C TYR A 17 -6.89 -1.35 -7.44
N GLY A 18 -5.94 -1.85 -8.11
CA GLY A 18 -4.65 -1.58 -8.73
C GLY A 18 -3.55 -0.63 -8.23
N GLN A 19 -2.28 -1.01 -8.47
CA GLN A 19 -1.05 -0.38 -7.97
C GLN A 19 -0.48 0.73 -8.87
N TYR A 20 -0.97 0.92 -10.09
CA TYR A 20 -0.38 1.77 -11.11
C TYR A 20 -1.17 3.04 -11.35
N ASN A 21 -0.46 4.15 -11.35
CA ASN A 21 -0.98 5.42 -11.81
C ASN A 21 -0.09 5.92 -12.95
N PHE A 22 -0.34 5.45 -14.16
CA PHE A 22 0.23 6.05 -15.35
C PHE A 22 -0.61 7.26 -15.75
N LYS A 23 -0.41 8.39 -15.10
CA LYS A 23 -0.93 9.68 -15.62
C LYS A 23 -0.43 9.93 -17.04
N GLU A 24 0.66 9.30 -17.40
CA GLU A 24 1.38 9.49 -18.66
C GLU A 24 0.64 8.94 -19.88
N ASN A 25 -0.23 7.93 -19.73
CA ASN A 25 -1.10 7.46 -20.81
C ASN A 25 -2.01 8.54 -21.38
N TYR A 26 -2.30 9.55 -20.59
CA TYR A 26 -3.01 10.73 -21.05
C TYR A 26 -2.38 11.41 -22.23
N PHE A 27 -1.05 11.43 -22.27
CA PHE A 27 -0.30 12.21 -23.24
C PHE A 27 -0.11 11.48 -24.56
N GLN A 28 -0.39 10.18 -24.60
CA GLN A 28 -0.13 9.38 -25.79
C GLN A 28 -1.34 8.92 -26.54
N ASP A 29 -2.33 8.39 -25.83
CA ASP A 29 -3.49 7.80 -26.47
C ASP A 29 -4.36 8.84 -27.15
N ASN A 30 -4.12 10.14 -26.85
CA ASN A 30 -4.87 11.22 -27.49
C ASN A 30 -4.17 12.56 -27.46
N LYS A 31 -3.68 13.00 -28.61
CA LYS A 31 -3.35 14.42 -28.85
C LYS A 31 -4.48 15.37 -28.45
N GLN A 32 -5.73 14.90 -28.44
CA GLN A 32 -6.91 15.65 -28.03
C GLN A 32 -6.96 15.94 -26.53
N PHE A 33 -6.48 15.04 -25.66
CA PHE A 33 -6.48 15.24 -24.20
C PHE A 33 -5.34 16.15 -23.71
N THR A 34 -4.32 16.45 -24.52
CA THR A 34 -3.08 17.02 -24.03
C THR A 34 -3.03 18.55 -23.98
N ASN A 35 -3.57 19.27 -24.91
CA ASN A 35 -3.19 20.69 -25.04
C ASN A 35 -4.29 21.75 -25.03
N SER A 36 -5.55 21.43 -25.20
CA SER A 36 -6.58 22.45 -25.37
C SER A 36 -7.98 22.08 -24.91
N THR A 37 -8.15 21.00 -24.17
CA THR A 37 -9.49 20.54 -23.81
C THR A 37 -9.68 20.47 -22.30
N ASN A 38 -10.82 20.95 -21.86
CA ASN A 38 -11.28 20.74 -20.51
C ASN A 38 -11.67 19.28 -20.34
N TYR A 39 -11.38 18.68 -19.21
CA TYR A 39 -11.88 17.35 -18.89
C TYR A 39 -12.13 17.14 -17.41
N VAL A 40 -12.99 16.17 -17.13
CA VAL A 40 -13.19 15.60 -15.80
C VAL A 40 -12.80 14.13 -15.85
N GLU A 41 -12.12 13.67 -14.83
CA GLU A 41 -11.70 12.30 -14.69
C GLU A 41 -11.89 11.79 -13.28
N PHE A 42 -12.35 10.57 -13.18
CA PHE A 42 -12.26 9.76 -11.97
C PHE A 42 -11.16 8.71 -12.15
N SER A 43 -10.30 8.58 -11.17
CA SER A 43 -9.34 7.49 -11.06
C SER A 43 -9.51 6.77 -9.73
N GLY A 44 -9.55 5.45 -9.76
CA GLY A 44 -9.64 4.62 -8.58
C GLY A 44 -8.57 3.53 -8.61
N ASN A 45 -8.04 3.18 -7.45
CA ASN A 45 -7.04 2.14 -7.33
C ASN A 45 -7.22 1.28 -6.09
N TYR A 46 -7.00 -0.01 -6.25
CA TYR A 46 -6.79 -0.96 -5.17
C TYR A 46 -5.72 -1.97 -5.54
N PHE A 47 -4.95 -2.33 -4.55
CA PHE A 47 -4.10 -3.49 -4.65
C PHE A 47 -3.87 -4.12 -3.27
N VAL A 48 -3.67 -5.42 -3.25
CA VAL A 48 -2.97 -6.16 -2.21
C VAL A 48 -1.88 -6.94 -2.91
N ASN A 49 -0.65 -6.79 -2.46
CA ASN A 49 0.47 -7.54 -3.02
C ASN A 49 1.43 -7.98 -1.90
N SER A 50 2.04 -9.14 -2.05
CA SER A 50 2.93 -9.71 -1.04
C SER A 50 4.12 -10.41 -1.68
N SER A 51 5.24 -10.38 -0.99
CA SER A 51 6.41 -11.16 -1.39
C SER A 51 6.27 -12.68 -1.19
N SER A 52 5.27 -13.13 -0.42
CA SER A 52 5.23 -14.52 0.06
C SER A 52 3.86 -15.06 0.45
N ILE A 53 2.93 -14.20 0.87
CA ILE A 53 1.58 -14.63 1.29
C ILE A 53 0.68 -14.77 0.07
N ASN A 54 0.08 -15.95 -0.11
CA ASN A 54 -0.82 -16.19 -1.22
C ASN A 54 -2.22 -15.60 -0.98
N ASN A 55 -2.96 -15.40 -2.07
CA ASN A 55 -4.30 -14.83 -2.07
C ASN A 55 -5.31 -15.67 -1.30
N GLN A 56 -5.13 -17.00 -1.24
CA GLN A 56 -6.02 -17.88 -0.49
C GLN A 56 -5.94 -17.58 1.00
N LEU A 57 -4.72 -17.44 1.56
CA LEU A 57 -4.53 -17.08 2.95
C LEU A 57 -5.07 -15.68 3.25
N THR A 58 -4.74 -14.70 2.40
CA THR A 58 -5.26 -13.33 2.52
C THR A 58 -6.79 -13.31 2.52
N ASN A 59 -7.43 -14.05 1.60
CA ASN A 59 -8.89 -14.15 1.53
C ASN A 59 -9.48 -14.82 2.78
N SER A 60 -8.82 -15.87 3.27
CA SER A 60 -9.32 -16.57 4.48
C SER A 60 -9.27 -15.66 5.71
N ILE A 61 -8.21 -14.84 5.84
CA ILE A 61 -8.10 -13.84 6.93
C ILE A 61 -9.20 -12.77 6.78
N VAL A 62 -9.32 -12.16 5.60
CA VAL A 62 -10.27 -11.06 5.35
C VAL A 62 -11.72 -11.52 5.51
N LEU A 63 -12.05 -12.71 5.07
CA LEU A 63 -13.41 -13.26 5.11
C LEU A 63 -13.67 -14.10 6.37
N SER A 64 -12.75 -14.07 7.35
CA SER A 64 -12.86 -14.83 8.61
C SER A 64 -13.14 -16.32 8.40
N LYS A 65 -12.54 -16.91 7.34
CA LYS A 65 -12.70 -18.33 7.02
C LYS A 65 -11.69 -19.16 7.81
N PHE A 66 -12.02 -20.44 7.99
CA PHE A 66 -11.10 -21.40 8.58
C PHE A 66 -9.79 -21.50 7.76
N ILE A 67 -8.67 -21.49 8.45
CA ILE A 67 -7.32 -21.59 7.87
C ILE A 67 -6.75 -22.97 8.26
N GLY A 68 -6.86 -23.92 7.33
CA GLY A 68 -6.33 -25.26 7.52
C GLY A 68 -4.81 -25.33 7.49
N GLU A 69 -4.23 -26.39 8.06
CA GLU A 69 -2.78 -26.58 8.18
C GLU A 69 -2.06 -26.57 6.82
N SER A 70 -2.61 -27.25 5.82
CA SER A 70 -2.04 -27.28 4.48
C SER A 70 -1.84 -25.88 3.87
N LEU A 71 -2.76 -24.96 4.16
CA LEU A 71 -2.66 -23.56 3.70
C LEU A 71 -1.60 -22.79 4.48
N LYS A 72 -1.51 -23.01 5.79
CA LYS A 72 -0.47 -22.42 6.65
C LYS A 72 0.91 -22.87 6.18
N ASP A 73 1.11 -24.18 5.97
CA ASP A 73 2.37 -24.78 5.56
C ASP A 73 2.80 -24.33 4.16
N ALA A 74 1.87 -24.26 3.22
CA ALA A 74 2.15 -23.79 1.86
C ALA A 74 2.67 -22.35 1.84
N ASN A 75 2.20 -21.50 2.76
CA ASN A 75 2.73 -20.14 2.94
C ASN A 75 4.05 -20.16 3.70
N LEU A 76 4.17 -20.89 4.81
CA LEU A 76 5.38 -20.98 5.63
C LEU A 76 6.62 -21.37 4.82
N LYS A 77 6.46 -22.30 3.87
CA LYS A 77 7.55 -22.74 2.95
C LYS A 77 8.07 -21.63 2.05
N LYS A 78 7.25 -20.65 1.72
CA LYS A 78 7.62 -19.50 0.86
C LYS A 78 8.22 -18.33 1.62
N LEU A 79 8.13 -18.32 2.94
CA LEU A 79 8.59 -17.20 3.76
C LEU A 79 10.11 -17.12 3.83
N ALA A 80 10.62 -15.90 3.64
CA ALA A 80 11.98 -15.49 3.94
C ALA A 80 12.08 -14.94 5.37
N ASN A 81 13.30 -14.58 5.81
CA ASN A 81 13.49 -13.92 7.11
C ASN A 81 12.82 -12.53 7.20
N LYS A 82 12.58 -11.89 6.06
CA LYS A 82 11.80 -10.65 5.95
C LYS A 82 10.82 -10.79 4.80
N ASN A 83 9.56 -10.62 5.10
CA ASN A 83 8.45 -10.69 4.15
C ASN A 83 7.71 -9.36 4.14
N THR A 84 7.04 -9.07 3.06
CA THR A 84 6.29 -7.83 2.88
C THR A 84 4.88 -8.13 2.39
N ILE A 85 3.92 -7.39 2.92
CA ILE A 85 2.57 -7.29 2.36
C ILE A 85 2.18 -5.82 2.31
N GLY A 86 1.80 -5.36 1.13
CA GLY A 86 1.35 -4.00 0.88
C GLY A 86 -0.10 -3.97 0.43
N LEU A 87 -0.77 -2.89 0.78
CA LEU A 87 -2.14 -2.63 0.41
C LEU A 87 -2.28 -1.16 0.05
N GLY A 88 -3.05 -0.87 -1.00
CA GLY A 88 -3.44 0.48 -1.35
C GLY A 88 -4.89 0.51 -1.84
N LEU A 89 -5.59 1.56 -1.44
CA LEU A 89 -6.94 1.87 -1.89
C LEU A 89 -7.04 3.38 -2.04
N GLY A 90 -7.61 3.85 -3.14
CA GLY A 90 -7.82 5.28 -3.31
C GLY A 90 -8.77 5.59 -4.45
N GLY A 91 -9.30 6.79 -4.40
CA GLY A 91 -10.10 7.36 -5.46
C GLY A 91 -9.84 8.86 -5.55
N THR A 92 -9.72 9.38 -6.76
CA THR A 92 -9.47 10.80 -7.03
C THR A 92 -10.37 11.27 -8.16
N LEU A 93 -11.07 12.36 -7.93
CA LEU A 93 -11.74 13.14 -8.97
C LEU A 93 -10.80 14.25 -9.39
N HIS A 94 -10.51 14.34 -10.65
CA HIS A 94 -9.61 15.32 -11.25
C HIS A 94 -10.35 16.18 -12.28
N TYR A 95 -10.08 17.47 -12.26
CA TYR A 95 -10.58 18.43 -13.24
C TYR A 95 -9.42 19.21 -13.85
N LYS A 96 -9.45 19.36 -15.17
CA LYS A 96 -8.51 20.20 -15.91
C LYS A 96 -9.27 21.22 -16.73
N LYS A 97 -8.82 22.47 -16.65
CA LYS A 97 -9.25 23.57 -17.49
C LYS A 97 -8.11 24.07 -18.34
N ALA A 98 -8.27 23.98 -19.63
CA ALA A 98 -7.30 24.43 -20.60
C ALA A 98 -7.44 25.96 -20.86
N TYR A 99 -6.32 26.65 -20.84
CA TYR A 99 -6.16 28.02 -21.27
C TYR A 99 -5.18 28.08 -22.45
N LYS A 100 -5.11 29.22 -23.12
CA LYS A 100 -4.26 29.38 -24.30
C LYS A 100 -2.79 28.99 -24.09
N ASN A 101 -2.25 29.29 -22.93
CA ASN A 101 -0.80 29.16 -22.65
C ASN A 101 -0.48 28.17 -21.53
N PHE A 102 -1.45 27.67 -20.79
CA PHE A 102 -1.27 26.75 -19.68
C PHE A 102 -2.60 26.06 -19.34
N ASN A 103 -2.54 25.02 -18.54
CA ASN A 103 -3.73 24.37 -18.01
C ASN A 103 -3.75 24.53 -16.48
N LEU A 104 -4.93 24.77 -15.92
CA LEU A 104 -5.17 24.63 -14.49
C LEU A 104 -5.68 23.25 -14.18
N THR A 105 -5.21 22.68 -13.09
CA THR A 105 -5.63 21.38 -12.60
C THR A 105 -6.12 21.48 -11.17
N SER A 106 -7.16 20.75 -10.85
CA SER A 106 -7.61 20.56 -9.48
C SER A 106 -8.01 19.13 -9.26
N SER A 107 -7.82 18.62 -8.06
CA SER A 107 -8.30 17.27 -7.73
C SER A 107 -8.65 17.16 -6.25
N VAL A 108 -9.56 16.25 -5.97
CA VAL A 108 -9.90 15.81 -4.62
C VAL A 108 -9.93 14.30 -4.58
N GLY A 109 -9.34 13.72 -3.55
CA GLY A 109 -9.28 12.27 -3.43
C GLY A 109 -9.05 11.79 -2.01
N THR A 110 -9.29 10.50 -1.81
CA THR A 110 -8.98 9.78 -0.58
C THR A 110 -8.01 8.66 -0.89
N HIS A 111 -6.98 8.52 -0.08
CA HIS A 111 -5.92 7.54 -0.26
C HIS A 111 -5.67 6.76 1.02
N ILE A 112 -5.59 5.46 0.91
CA ILE A 112 -5.23 4.53 1.98
C ILE A 112 -4.02 3.75 1.50
N ILE A 113 -3.01 3.67 2.33
CA ILE A 113 -1.83 2.85 2.08
C ILE A 113 -1.44 2.14 3.36
N SER A 114 -1.16 0.85 3.25
CA SER A 114 -0.58 0.05 4.32
C SER A 114 0.58 -0.76 3.79
N ASN A 115 1.61 -0.88 4.60
CA ASN A 115 2.74 -1.75 4.33
C ASN A 115 3.19 -2.44 5.61
N ASN A 116 3.23 -3.75 5.57
CA ASN A 116 3.62 -4.58 6.68
C ASN A 116 4.82 -5.42 6.30
N THR A 117 5.84 -5.37 7.12
CA THR A 117 6.94 -6.33 7.06
C THR A 117 6.84 -7.27 8.26
N PHE A 118 7.24 -8.52 8.09
CA PHE A 118 7.21 -9.51 9.17
C PHE A 118 8.27 -10.59 8.97
N SER A 119 8.73 -11.15 10.09
CA SER A 119 9.65 -12.28 10.06
C SER A 119 8.90 -13.60 9.85
N LYS A 120 9.60 -14.64 9.38
CA LYS A 120 9.07 -16.00 9.32
C LYS A 120 8.62 -16.48 10.70
N ASP A 121 9.39 -16.15 11.74
CA ASP A 121 9.12 -16.56 13.11
C ASP A 121 7.87 -15.89 13.67
N PHE A 122 7.62 -14.61 13.32
CA PHE A 122 6.39 -13.94 13.68
C PHE A 122 5.16 -14.62 13.05
N TYR A 123 5.24 -15.01 11.79
CA TYR A 123 4.21 -15.82 11.13
C TYR A 123 4.00 -17.16 11.86
N SER A 124 5.09 -17.82 12.23
CA SER A 124 5.07 -19.11 12.91
C SER A 124 4.28 -19.03 14.23
N ILE A 125 4.58 -18.06 15.07
CA ILE A 125 3.85 -17.86 16.33
C ILE A 125 2.37 -17.52 16.08
N LEU A 126 2.09 -16.69 15.08
CA LEU A 126 0.73 -16.25 14.78
C LEU A 126 -0.19 -17.42 14.36
N PHE A 127 0.33 -18.38 13.58
CA PHE A 127 -0.47 -19.43 12.96
C PHE A 127 -0.35 -20.80 13.61
N TYR A 128 0.76 -21.09 14.32
CA TYR A 128 0.99 -22.39 14.94
C TYR A 128 1.11 -22.32 16.45
N GLY A 129 1.23 -21.12 17.02
CA GLY A 129 1.48 -20.94 18.45
C GLY A 129 2.93 -21.30 18.82
N ASN A 130 3.16 -21.50 20.11
CA ASN A 130 4.50 -21.72 20.68
C ASN A 130 4.88 -23.21 20.85
N GLU A 131 3.90 -24.08 20.89
CA GLU A 131 4.10 -25.50 21.19
C GLU A 131 5.11 -26.20 20.25
N PRO A 132 5.05 -26.04 18.90
CA PRO A 132 6.00 -26.67 17.99
C PRO A 132 7.43 -26.10 18.09
N TYR A 133 7.62 -25.04 18.87
CA TYR A 133 8.89 -24.29 18.99
C TYR A 133 9.49 -24.38 20.39
N LYS A 134 9.08 -25.37 21.22
CA LYS A 134 9.70 -25.64 22.52
C LYS A 134 11.20 -25.82 22.40
N GLY A 135 11.96 -25.20 23.30
CA GLY A 135 13.41 -25.21 23.31
C GLY A 135 14.08 -24.32 22.23
N LYS A 136 13.29 -23.62 21.37
CA LYS A 136 13.79 -22.74 20.33
C LYS A 136 13.56 -21.28 20.66
N SER A 137 14.43 -20.40 20.15
CA SER A 137 14.24 -18.95 20.18
C SER A 137 13.72 -18.50 18.82
N LEU A 138 12.66 -17.70 18.81
CA LEU A 138 12.05 -17.13 17.63
C LEU A 138 12.26 -15.62 17.63
N SER A 139 12.61 -15.05 16.47
CA SER A 139 12.90 -13.61 16.36
C SER A 139 11.81 -12.87 15.60
N PHE A 140 11.25 -11.83 16.23
CA PHE A 140 10.28 -10.91 15.63
C PHE A 140 10.93 -9.67 15.01
N LYS A 141 12.26 -9.64 14.95
CA LYS A 141 13.01 -8.60 14.27
C LYS A 141 12.53 -8.49 12.79
N ASN A 142 12.58 -7.30 12.22
CA ASN A 142 12.04 -6.99 10.89
C ASN A 142 10.50 -6.96 10.80
N THR A 143 9.78 -7.01 11.92
CA THR A 143 8.34 -6.82 11.95
C THR A 143 8.02 -5.35 12.14
N ALA A 144 7.29 -4.79 11.19
CA ALA A 144 6.80 -3.41 11.23
C ALA A 144 5.45 -3.31 10.54
N LEU A 145 4.60 -2.45 11.06
CA LEU A 145 3.29 -2.13 10.50
C LEU A 145 3.21 -0.63 10.23
N PHE A 146 2.95 -0.27 9.00
CA PHE A 146 2.65 1.09 8.59
C PHE A 146 1.28 1.12 7.93
N ALA A 147 0.42 2.06 8.34
CA ALA A 147 -0.86 2.29 7.70
C ALA A 147 -1.22 3.77 7.79
N GLN A 148 -1.68 4.35 6.70
CA GLN A 148 -2.10 5.73 6.61
C GLN A 148 -3.30 5.87 5.69
N ALA A 149 -4.27 6.69 6.10
CA ALA A 149 -5.38 7.13 5.29
C ALA A 149 -5.46 8.65 5.32
N TYR A 150 -5.64 9.30 4.17
CA TYR A 150 -5.75 10.75 4.09
C TYR A 150 -6.62 11.20 2.93
N ASN A 151 -7.28 12.34 3.11
CA ASN A 151 -7.87 13.12 2.03
C ASN A 151 -6.80 14.05 1.47
N LYS A 152 -6.82 14.26 0.15
CA LYS A 152 -5.94 15.16 -0.58
C LYS A 152 -6.78 16.11 -1.43
N LEU A 153 -6.56 17.41 -1.25
CA LEU A 153 -7.04 18.46 -2.14
C LEU A 153 -5.85 19.05 -2.86
N SER A 154 -5.93 19.18 -4.16
CA SER A 154 -4.82 19.64 -5.00
C SER A 154 -5.25 20.76 -5.93
N LEU A 155 -4.39 21.75 -6.09
CA LEU A 155 -4.50 22.81 -7.10
C LEU A 155 -3.15 22.97 -7.79
N GLY A 156 -3.15 23.03 -9.11
CA GLY A 156 -1.91 23.06 -9.87
C GLY A 156 -2.05 23.71 -11.23
N ALA A 157 -0.91 23.83 -11.87
CA ALA A 157 -0.82 24.29 -13.24
C ALA A 157 0.19 23.43 -14.03
N GLU A 158 -0.06 23.30 -15.31
CA GLU A 158 0.80 22.59 -16.24
C GLU A 158 0.93 23.35 -17.55
N LYS A 159 2.11 23.24 -18.18
CA LYS A 159 2.41 23.97 -19.40
C LYS A 159 3.35 23.19 -20.31
N MET A 160 3.09 23.28 -21.63
CA MET A 160 4.02 22.87 -22.66
C MET A 160 4.92 24.07 -23.02
N ILE A 161 6.25 23.86 -23.01
CA ILE A 161 7.25 24.87 -23.34
C ILE A 161 7.96 24.43 -24.60
N LYS A 162 7.99 25.33 -25.61
CA LYS A 162 8.66 25.12 -26.92
C LYS A 162 8.24 23.77 -27.57
N ASP A 163 7.03 23.32 -27.39
CA ASP A 163 6.51 22.04 -27.88
C ASP A 163 7.39 20.81 -27.59
N LYS A 164 8.30 20.96 -26.65
CA LYS A 164 9.29 19.94 -26.28
C LYS A 164 9.22 19.53 -24.82
N TYR A 165 9.06 20.50 -23.92
CA TYR A 165 9.06 20.25 -22.48
C TYR A 165 7.67 20.44 -21.91
N PHE A 166 7.16 19.47 -21.22
CA PHE A 166 5.94 19.58 -20.44
C PHE A 166 6.31 19.62 -18.95
N ILE A 167 5.86 20.64 -18.25
CA ILE A 167 6.07 20.83 -16.82
C ILE A 167 4.75 21.02 -16.12
N GLY A 168 4.64 20.47 -14.93
CA GLY A 168 3.49 20.64 -14.06
C GLY A 168 3.89 20.70 -12.60
N ALA A 169 3.19 21.51 -11.83
CA ALA A 169 3.34 21.58 -10.40
C ALA A 169 1.96 21.71 -9.73
N THR A 170 1.79 21.05 -8.62
CA THR A 170 0.54 21.03 -7.86
C THR A 170 0.84 21.25 -6.39
N ALA A 171 0.15 22.18 -5.77
CA ALA A 171 0.13 22.37 -4.32
C ALA A 171 -0.98 21.49 -3.71
N ASN A 172 -0.68 20.81 -2.63
CA ASN A 172 -1.56 19.85 -1.99
C ASN A 172 -1.81 20.21 -0.53
N ILE A 173 -3.05 20.02 -0.09
CA ILE A 173 -3.45 20.03 1.31
C ILE A 173 -3.90 18.60 1.67
N TYR A 174 -3.45 18.13 2.82
CA TYR A 174 -3.77 16.80 3.32
C TYR A 174 -4.51 16.88 4.64
N GLN A 175 -5.53 16.02 4.78
CA GLN A 175 -6.20 15.75 6.04
C GLN A 175 -6.02 14.27 6.36
N SER A 176 -5.26 13.94 7.40
CA SER A 176 -5.12 12.56 7.85
C SER A 176 -6.42 12.07 8.45
N LEU A 177 -6.89 10.94 8.00
CA LEU A 177 -8.05 10.23 8.54
C LEU A 177 -7.61 9.18 9.57
N PHE A 178 -6.46 8.56 9.30
CA PHE A 178 -5.88 7.51 10.12
C PHE A 178 -4.37 7.46 9.91
N TYR A 179 -3.64 7.19 10.98
CA TYR A 179 -2.20 6.93 10.93
C TYR A 179 -1.81 5.90 11.99
N TYR A 180 -1.06 4.91 11.57
CA TYR A 180 -0.41 3.94 12.44
C TYR A 180 1.00 3.65 11.94
N ASN A 181 1.97 3.62 12.85
CA ASN A 181 3.33 3.20 12.54
C ASN A 181 3.91 2.49 13.77
N GLY A 182 4.12 1.19 13.64
CA GLY A 182 4.70 0.35 14.65
C GLY A 182 5.90 -0.42 14.13
N LYS A 183 6.99 -0.49 14.92
CA LYS A 183 8.19 -1.23 14.55
C LYS A 183 8.76 -1.97 15.76
N ILE A 184 9.03 -3.25 15.57
CA ILE A 184 9.75 -4.09 16.53
C ILE A 184 11.23 -3.98 16.19
N SER A 185 12.02 -3.40 17.10
CA SER A 185 13.48 -3.29 16.99
C SER A 185 14.19 -4.50 17.59
N LYS A 186 13.63 -5.08 18.64
CA LYS A 186 14.02 -6.34 19.27
C LYS A 186 12.77 -7.14 19.57
N GLY A 187 12.78 -8.44 19.36
CA GLY A 187 11.67 -9.30 19.67
C GLY A 187 12.16 -10.75 19.68
N ASP A 188 12.61 -11.21 20.84
CA ASP A 188 13.10 -12.56 21.04
C ASP A 188 12.08 -13.30 21.91
N PHE A 189 11.44 -14.29 21.32
CA PHE A 189 10.43 -15.13 21.98
C PHE A 189 10.96 -16.53 22.15
N LYS A 190 10.94 -17.04 23.38
CA LYS A 190 11.43 -18.36 23.71
C LYS A 190 10.41 -19.13 24.55
N THR A 191 10.16 -20.37 24.19
CA THR A 191 9.47 -21.35 25.01
C THR A 191 10.48 -22.31 25.61
N SER A 192 10.44 -22.56 26.91
CA SER A 192 11.31 -23.56 27.53
C SER A 192 11.12 -24.94 26.90
N SER A 193 12.07 -25.84 27.06
CA SER A 193 11.99 -27.21 26.55
C SER A 193 10.83 -28.00 27.17
N THR A 194 10.48 -27.70 28.43
CA THR A 194 9.34 -28.29 29.13
C THR A 194 8.01 -27.67 28.70
N GLY A 195 8.02 -26.44 28.13
CA GLY A 195 6.83 -25.67 27.78
C GLY A 195 6.23 -24.87 28.93
N GLU A 196 6.80 -24.94 30.13
CA GLU A 196 6.28 -24.30 31.35
C GLU A 196 6.59 -22.81 31.44
N GLU A 197 7.63 -22.35 30.71
CA GLU A 197 8.06 -20.96 30.75
C GLU A 197 8.09 -20.37 29.34
N LEU A 198 7.52 -19.17 29.19
CA LEU A 198 7.60 -18.34 28.02
C LEU A 198 8.36 -17.07 28.37
N THR A 199 9.36 -16.74 27.57
CA THR A 199 10.11 -15.49 27.71
C THR A 199 9.91 -14.65 26.45
N LEU A 200 9.58 -13.36 26.61
CA LEU A 200 9.49 -12.39 25.54
C LEU A 200 10.33 -11.16 25.89
N ASP A 201 11.41 -10.97 25.17
CA ASP A 201 12.23 -9.75 25.20
C ASP A 201 11.85 -8.87 24.04
N LEU A 202 11.10 -7.78 24.29
CA LEU A 202 10.46 -6.96 23.27
C LEU A 202 10.84 -5.49 23.39
N LYS A 203 11.41 -4.91 22.32
CA LYS A 203 11.53 -3.47 22.13
C LYS A 203 10.72 -3.04 20.90
N SER A 204 9.71 -2.21 21.13
CA SER A 204 8.82 -1.75 20.06
C SER A 204 8.42 -0.29 20.29
N LYS A 205 8.35 0.48 19.22
CA LYS A 205 7.79 1.82 19.22
C LYS A 205 6.59 1.88 18.29
N GLN A 206 5.49 2.42 18.79
CA GLN A 206 4.25 2.49 18.04
C GLN A 206 3.64 3.88 18.16
N TYR A 207 3.12 4.37 17.05
CA TYR A 207 2.37 5.62 16.95
C TYR A 207 0.99 5.30 16.39
N ALA A 208 -0.05 5.80 17.03
CA ALA A 208 -1.43 5.59 16.58
C ALA A 208 -2.22 6.91 16.67
N SER A 209 -2.90 7.25 15.59
CA SER A 209 -3.82 8.40 15.62
C SER A 209 -5.11 8.04 16.35
N ASP A 210 -5.62 8.99 17.12
CA ASP A 210 -7.00 8.97 17.57
C ASP A 210 -7.90 9.43 16.40
N PRO A 211 -8.98 8.70 16.07
CA PRO A 211 -9.93 9.11 15.02
C PRO A 211 -10.51 10.53 15.20
N LYS A 212 -10.52 11.04 16.43
CA LYS A 212 -10.98 12.40 16.76
C LYS A 212 -9.94 13.47 16.43
N ASN A 213 -8.65 13.12 16.39
CA ASN A 213 -7.53 14.04 16.20
C ASN A 213 -6.98 13.91 14.77
N LYS A 214 -7.60 14.61 13.83
CA LYS A 214 -7.18 14.61 12.43
C LYS A 214 -5.93 15.49 12.25
N GLY A 215 -4.87 14.91 11.67
CA GLY A 215 -3.69 15.67 11.26
C GLY A 215 -3.96 16.48 9.99
N LEU A 216 -3.31 17.63 9.89
CA LEU A 216 -3.30 18.46 8.68
C LEU A 216 -1.89 18.55 8.11
N GLY A 217 -1.79 18.66 6.80
CA GLY A 217 -0.51 18.71 6.12
C GLY A 217 -0.54 19.46 4.81
N ALA A 218 0.64 19.65 4.27
CA ALA A 218 0.85 20.29 2.97
C ALA A 218 1.96 19.57 2.19
N GLY A 219 1.95 19.73 0.89
CA GLY A 219 2.99 19.19 0.01
C GLY A 219 2.83 19.63 -1.42
N ILE A 220 3.66 19.07 -2.27
CA ILE A 220 3.68 19.36 -3.70
C ILE A 220 3.80 18.08 -4.52
N ASP A 221 3.23 18.12 -5.73
CA ASP A 221 3.56 17.16 -6.78
C ASP A 221 4.25 17.92 -7.90
N LEU A 222 5.25 17.27 -8.52
CA LEU A 222 5.98 17.83 -9.66
C LEU A 222 5.95 16.83 -10.81
N TYR A 223 5.74 17.34 -11.99
CA TYR A 223 5.75 16.55 -13.21
C TYR A 223 6.65 17.22 -14.27
N PHE A 224 7.46 16.40 -14.90
CA PHE A 224 8.34 16.82 -16.01
C PHE A 224 8.30 15.75 -17.09
N MET A 225 8.19 16.18 -18.36
CA MET A 225 8.33 15.32 -19.52
C MET A 225 9.06 16.06 -20.64
N THR A 226 9.88 15.34 -21.38
CA THR A 226 10.55 15.88 -22.57
C THR A 226 10.50 14.90 -23.74
N LYS A 227 10.35 15.42 -24.94
CA LYS A 227 10.39 14.64 -26.18
C LYS A 227 11.80 14.12 -26.43
N PHE A 228 11.91 12.84 -26.76
CA PHE A 228 13.15 12.17 -27.11
C PHE A 228 12.93 11.21 -28.29
N LYS A 229 13.58 11.47 -29.44
CA LYS A 229 13.39 10.68 -30.68
C LYS A 229 11.90 10.54 -31.06
N LYS A 230 11.40 9.30 -31.08
CA LYS A 230 9.99 8.94 -31.37
C LYS A 230 9.15 8.77 -30.11
N GLY A 231 9.63 9.22 -28.96
CA GLY A 231 8.97 9.03 -27.69
C GLY A 231 9.19 10.20 -26.73
N ASN A 232 8.98 9.94 -25.46
CA ASN A 232 9.18 10.89 -24.38
C ASN A 232 9.87 10.20 -23.20
N VAL A 233 10.60 11.02 -22.42
CA VAL A 233 11.11 10.63 -21.09
C VAL A 233 10.42 11.52 -20.08
N TYR A 234 10.02 10.95 -18.95
CA TYR A 234 9.29 11.69 -17.92
C TYR A 234 9.78 11.37 -16.51
N MET A 235 9.54 12.31 -15.63
CA MET A 235 9.72 12.17 -14.19
C MET A 235 8.47 12.71 -13.48
N HIS A 236 8.02 11.98 -12.49
CA HIS A 236 6.90 12.36 -11.64
C HIS A 236 7.28 12.19 -10.17
N LEU A 237 7.10 13.22 -9.39
CA LEU A 237 7.25 13.26 -7.94
C LEU A 237 5.88 13.56 -7.34
N GLU A 238 5.35 12.65 -6.52
CA GLU A 238 4.04 12.79 -5.88
C GLU A 238 4.16 12.74 -4.37
N ASP A 239 3.25 13.47 -3.71
CA ASP A 239 3.12 13.49 -2.25
C ASP A 239 4.44 13.86 -1.54
N LEU A 240 5.25 14.77 -2.14
CA LEU A 240 6.38 15.36 -1.45
C LEU A 240 5.83 16.36 -0.41
N GLY A 241 5.60 15.87 0.79
CA GLY A 241 4.92 16.65 1.81
C GLY A 241 4.90 15.97 3.17
N PHE A 242 4.23 16.59 4.08
CA PHE A 242 4.13 16.14 5.46
C PHE A 242 2.71 16.34 6.01
N VAL A 243 2.41 15.64 7.11
CA VAL A 243 1.23 15.82 7.94
C VAL A 243 1.69 16.04 9.37
N GLN A 244 1.20 17.10 9.99
CA GLN A 244 1.36 17.36 11.40
C GLN A 244 0.23 16.67 12.16
N HIS A 245 0.57 15.66 12.93
CA HIS A 245 -0.35 15.00 13.84
C HIS A 245 -0.23 15.63 15.22
N LYS A 246 -1.37 15.94 15.82
CA LYS A 246 -1.48 16.39 17.23
C LYS A 246 -2.03 15.23 18.06
N ASN A 247 -1.54 15.11 19.28
CA ASN A 247 -2.05 14.12 20.25
C ASN A 247 -2.04 12.68 19.75
N LEU A 248 -0.97 12.27 19.05
CA LEU A 248 -0.77 10.85 18.74
C LEU A 248 -0.53 10.04 20.00
N GLY A 249 -1.19 8.90 20.12
CA GLY A 249 -0.78 7.88 21.07
C GLY A 249 0.60 7.35 20.70
N PHE A 250 1.56 7.49 21.58
CA PHE A 250 2.88 6.90 21.48
C PHE A 250 3.01 5.81 22.53
N TYR A 251 3.42 4.63 22.12
CA TYR A 251 3.64 3.48 22.97
C TYR A 251 5.11 3.08 22.82
N ASP A 252 5.86 3.21 23.89
CA ASP A 252 7.24 2.71 23.99
C ASP A 252 7.21 1.46 24.83
N ILE A 253 7.63 0.35 24.26
CA ILE A 253 7.63 -0.96 24.90
C ILE A 253 9.08 -1.40 24.98
N ASP A 254 9.61 -1.52 26.18
CA ASP A 254 10.90 -2.10 26.47
C ASP A 254 10.70 -3.06 27.63
N SER A 255 10.39 -4.32 27.33
CA SER A 255 9.94 -5.29 28.28
C SER A 255 10.65 -6.62 28.12
N ASN A 256 11.08 -7.17 29.24
CA ASN A 256 11.48 -8.57 29.36
C ASN A 256 10.44 -9.29 30.18
N PHE A 257 9.51 -9.95 29.50
CA PHE A 257 8.38 -10.64 30.09
C PHE A 257 8.68 -12.13 30.23
N VAL A 258 8.51 -12.66 31.43
CA VAL A 258 8.63 -14.08 31.73
C VAL A 258 7.30 -14.59 32.27
N PHE A 259 6.70 -15.53 31.57
CA PHE A 259 5.45 -16.16 31.95
C PHE A 259 5.70 -17.62 32.35
N LYS A 260 5.36 -17.98 33.57
CA LYS A 260 5.57 -19.33 34.14
C LYS A 260 4.28 -20.11 34.30
N GLY A 261 3.23 -19.74 33.57
CA GLY A 261 1.91 -20.35 33.70
C GLY A 261 1.02 -19.67 34.74
N PHE A 262 -0.22 -20.13 34.84
CA PHE A 262 -1.17 -19.72 35.91
C PHE A 262 -1.27 -20.84 36.94
N GLU A 263 -1.15 -20.46 38.18
CA GLU A 263 -1.58 -21.36 39.26
C GLU A 263 -3.12 -21.34 39.30
N ILE A 264 -3.74 -22.39 38.79
CA ILE A 264 -5.21 -22.55 38.83
C ILE A 264 -5.60 -23.11 40.18
N LYS A 265 -5.94 -22.23 41.09
CA LYS A 265 -6.44 -22.66 42.43
C LYS A 265 -7.85 -23.25 42.34
N ASN A 266 -8.66 -22.79 41.38
CA ASN A 266 -10.01 -23.27 41.18
C ASN A 266 -10.41 -23.11 39.70
N ILE A 267 -10.93 -24.18 39.09
CA ILE A 267 -11.32 -24.19 37.66
C ILE A 267 -12.46 -23.22 37.35
N PHE A 268 -13.28 -22.88 38.34
CA PHE A 268 -14.41 -21.94 38.21
C PHE A 268 -13.96 -20.46 38.25
N GLU A 269 -12.72 -20.19 38.63
CA GLU A 269 -12.14 -18.83 38.62
C GLU A 269 -11.32 -18.52 37.34
N LEU A 270 -11.17 -19.51 36.47
CA LEU A 270 -10.39 -19.42 35.22
C LEU A 270 -10.89 -18.29 34.32
N GLU A 271 -12.21 -18.10 34.25
CA GLU A 271 -12.84 -17.08 33.40
C GLU A 271 -12.50 -15.66 33.86
N ASN A 272 -12.36 -15.41 35.15
CA ASN A 272 -12.03 -14.11 35.71
C ASN A 272 -10.52 -13.79 35.68
N GLN A 273 -9.64 -14.79 35.65
CA GLN A 273 -8.19 -14.62 35.66
C GLN A 273 -7.58 -14.55 34.24
N VAL A 274 -8.17 -15.30 33.31
CA VAL A 274 -7.63 -15.42 31.94
C VAL A 274 -8.25 -14.41 30.96
N ILE A 275 -9.49 -13.99 31.18
CA ILE A 275 -10.26 -13.13 30.27
C ILE A 275 -10.54 -11.74 30.88
N GLY A 276 -9.84 -11.37 31.94
CA GLY A 276 -9.93 -10.02 32.49
C GLY A 276 -9.71 -8.96 31.40
N SER A 277 -10.81 -8.32 30.96
CA SER A 277 -10.88 -7.34 29.89
C SER A 277 -10.22 -5.98 30.24
N ASP A 278 -9.37 -5.97 31.24
CA ASP A 278 -8.74 -4.74 31.73
C ASP A 278 -7.48 -4.44 30.94
N SER A 279 -7.64 -3.57 29.92
CA SER A 279 -6.53 -3.09 29.12
C SER A 279 -5.45 -2.41 29.95
N GLN A 280 -5.76 -1.87 31.13
CA GLN A 280 -4.79 -1.26 32.04
C GLN A 280 -3.86 -2.31 32.66
N LYS A 281 -4.39 -3.43 33.12
CA LYS A 281 -3.56 -4.52 33.65
C LYS A 281 -2.61 -5.11 32.60
N THR A 282 -3.07 -5.23 31.36
CA THR A 282 -2.22 -5.67 30.25
C THR A 282 -1.08 -4.69 30.00
N HIS A 283 -1.34 -3.38 30.08
CA HIS A 283 -0.31 -2.35 29.92
C HIS A 283 0.73 -2.41 31.05
N GLU A 284 0.30 -2.62 32.28
CA GLU A 284 1.19 -2.78 33.46
C GLU A 284 2.06 -4.03 33.34
N ILE A 285 1.47 -5.18 32.97
CA ILE A 285 2.17 -6.45 32.81
C ILE A 285 3.25 -6.38 31.74
N PHE A 286 2.99 -5.67 30.63
CA PHE A 286 3.95 -5.53 29.52
C PHE A 286 4.81 -4.29 29.62
N GLY A 287 4.77 -3.52 30.70
CA GLY A 287 5.57 -2.29 30.87
C GLY A 287 5.33 -1.29 29.75
N ILE A 288 4.10 -1.16 29.26
CA ILE A 288 3.76 -0.29 28.14
C ILE A 288 3.59 1.14 28.63
N GLU A 289 4.55 2.00 28.35
CA GLU A 289 4.39 3.42 28.56
C GLU A 289 3.56 4.05 27.43
N LYS A 290 2.39 4.56 27.78
CA LYS A 290 1.56 5.34 26.87
C LYS A 290 1.79 6.83 27.09
N LYS A 291 2.22 7.52 26.05
CA LYS A 291 2.40 8.97 26.01
C LYS A 291 1.57 9.57 24.88
N THR A 292 1.30 10.86 24.98
CA THR A 292 0.68 11.63 23.90
C THR A 292 1.73 12.57 23.32
N VAL A 293 1.96 12.50 22.01
CA VAL A 293 3.00 13.29 21.35
C VAL A 293 2.47 13.99 20.10
N ASN A 294 3.07 15.12 19.78
CA ASN A 294 2.90 15.78 18.48
C ASN A 294 4.00 15.30 17.55
N LYS A 295 3.64 14.93 16.32
CA LYS A 295 4.60 14.38 15.35
C LYS A 295 4.37 14.92 13.96
N LEU A 296 5.45 15.38 13.34
CA LEU A 296 5.52 15.65 11.92
C LEU A 296 5.83 14.33 11.21
N GLN A 297 4.94 13.91 10.31
CA GLN A 297 5.06 12.69 9.53
C GLN A 297 5.22 13.03 8.06
N TRP A 298 6.32 12.61 7.45
CA TRP A 298 6.50 12.67 6.00
C TRP A 298 5.54 11.71 5.32
N LEU A 299 4.94 12.16 4.24
CA LEU A 299 4.06 11.33 3.42
C LEU A 299 4.86 10.26 2.65
N PRO A 300 4.22 9.17 2.24
CA PRO A 300 4.84 8.15 1.39
C PRO A 300 5.11 8.69 -0.02
N THR A 301 6.07 9.61 -0.13
CA THR A 301 6.47 10.22 -1.41
C THR A 301 6.75 9.15 -2.45
N ARG A 302 6.19 9.34 -3.64
CA ARG A 302 6.41 8.47 -4.80
C ARG A 302 7.22 9.20 -5.86
N ILE A 303 8.25 8.52 -6.36
CA ILE A 303 9.09 8.99 -7.48
C ILE A 303 8.93 7.99 -8.61
N THR A 304 8.53 8.46 -9.77
CA THR A 304 8.45 7.66 -10.99
C THR A 304 9.35 8.29 -12.04
N PHE A 305 10.18 7.48 -12.66
CA PHE A 305 10.97 7.85 -13.81
C PHE A 305 10.69 6.85 -14.92
N GLY A 306 10.37 7.34 -16.12
CA GLY A 306 10.01 6.44 -17.20
C GLY A 306 10.19 7.02 -18.58
N PHE A 307 9.95 6.16 -19.54
CA PHE A 307 9.95 6.50 -20.95
C PHE A 307 8.81 5.79 -21.68
N HIS A 308 8.46 6.33 -22.83
CA HIS A 308 7.64 5.64 -23.80
C HIS A 308 8.13 5.97 -25.21
N GLU A 309 8.07 4.98 -26.12
CA GLU A 309 8.52 5.09 -27.49
C GLU A 309 7.53 4.45 -28.45
N GLN A 310 7.09 5.21 -29.45
CA GLN A 310 6.25 4.73 -30.54
C GLN A 310 7.13 3.96 -31.53
N LEU A 311 7.03 2.62 -31.54
CA LEU A 311 7.76 1.77 -32.47
C LEU A 311 7.18 1.88 -33.89
N ASN A 312 5.87 1.81 -33.98
CA ASN A 312 5.12 2.01 -35.21
C ASN A 312 3.70 2.50 -34.85
N LYS A 313 2.84 2.73 -35.84
CA LYS A 313 1.47 3.27 -35.61
C LYS A 313 0.59 2.38 -34.73
N ASN A 314 0.93 1.11 -34.55
CA ASN A 314 0.11 0.15 -33.81
C ASN A 314 0.75 -0.31 -32.49
N ILE A 315 2.03 0.02 -32.23
CA ILE A 315 2.76 -0.47 -31.06
C ILE A 315 3.49 0.67 -30.36
N LEU A 316 3.22 0.80 -29.05
CA LEU A 316 3.90 1.72 -28.17
C LEU A 316 4.54 0.93 -27.01
N LEU A 317 5.83 1.13 -26.80
CA LEU A 317 6.55 0.60 -25.65
C LEU A 317 6.61 1.63 -24.54
N GLU A 318 6.47 1.16 -23.31
CA GLU A 318 6.63 1.96 -22.09
C GLU A 318 7.46 1.20 -21.07
N GLY A 319 8.31 1.95 -20.39
CA GLY A 319 9.08 1.44 -19.27
C GLY A 319 9.14 2.50 -18.16
N ALA A 320 9.04 2.05 -16.90
CA ALA A 320 9.16 2.94 -15.77
C ALA A 320 9.83 2.26 -14.57
N ILE A 321 10.52 3.08 -13.76
CA ILE A 321 10.96 2.73 -12.43
C ILE A 321 10.17 3.58 -11.46
N ASN A 322 9.49 2.93 -10.52
CA ASN A 322 8.69 3.55 -9.49
C ASN A 322 9.26 3.22 -8.12
N TYR A 323 9.43 4.21 -7.27
CA TYR A 323 9.82 4.04 -5.88
C TYR A 323 8.88 4.82 -4.96
N ARG A 324 8.49 4.19 -3.85
CA ARG A 324 7.69 4.82 -2.81
C ARG A 324 8.42 4.78 -1.48
N TRP A 325 8.53 5.93 -0.82
CA TRP A 325 9.25 6.05 0.44
C TRP A 325 8.42 5.51 1.61
N ILE A 326 8.35 4.19 1.71
CA ILE A 326 7.75 3.47 2.83
C ILE A 326 8.60 2.25 3.22
N PRO A 327 8.56 1.81 4.47
CA PRO A 327 9.36 0.68 4.93
C PRO A 327 9.10 -0.59 4.11
N GLY A 328 10.16 -1.23 3.61
CA GLY A 328 10.07 -2.52 2.92
C GLY A 328 9.56 -2.48 1.47
N TYR A 329 9.23 -1.31 0.92
CA TYR A 329 9.00 -1.17 -0.51
C TYR A 329 10.32 -1.20 -1.27
N ILE A 330 10.41 -2.01 -2.29
CA ILE A 330 11.58 -2.06 -3.19
C ILE A 330 11.28 -1.33 -4.50
N PRO A 331 12.29 -0.76 -5.19
CA PRO A 331 12.06 -0.16 -6.49
C PRO A 331 11.31 -1.12 -7.41
N GLN A 332 10.30 -0.61 -8.10
CA GLN A 332 9.45 -1.38 -9.00
C GLN A 332 9.80 -1.00 -10.43
N VAL A 333 10.11 -2.00 -11.24
CA VAL A 333 10.27 -1.85 -12.68
C VAL A 333 8.98 -2.30 -13.36
N ILE A 334 8.48 -1.48 -14.27
CA ILE A 334 7.26 -1.70 -15.02
C ILE A 334 7.59 -1.65 -16.50
N LEU A 335 7.24 -2.68 -17.23
CA LEU A 335 7.35 -2.74 -18.68
C LEU A 335 5.98 -3.01 -19.29
N ARG A 336 5.61 -2.26 -20.31
CA ARG A 336 4.32 -2.36 -20.97
C ARG A 336 4.47 -2.21 -22.48
N SER A 337 3.71 -3.03 -23.23
CA SER A 337 3.63 -2.95 -24.68
C SER A 337 2.17 -2.72 -25.08
N ASN A 338 1.84 -1.50 -25.49
CA ASN A 338 0.48 -1.15 -25.92
C ASN A 338 0.29 -1.54 -27.39
N PHE A 339 -0.74 -2.33 -27.67
CA PHE A 339 -1.18 -2.72 -28.99
C PHE A 339 -2.48 -2.00 -29.34
N PHE A 340 -2.45 -1.09 -30.31
CA PHE A 340 -3.64 -0.42 -30.81
C PHE A 340 -4.35 -1.32 -31.80
N ILE A 341 -5.41 -1.97 -31.36
CA ILE A 341 -6.20 -2.93 -32.14
C ILE A 341 -7.16 -2.19 -33.09
N SER A 342 -7.66 -1.07 -32.63
CA SER A 342 -8.48 -0.16 -33.42
C SER A 342 -8.25 1.30 -32.99
N SER A 343 -8.91 2.24 -33.65
CA SER A 343 -8.90 3.66 -33.22
C SER A 343 -9.60 3.90 -31.87
N TYR A 344 -10.33 2.91 -31.35
CA TYR A 344 -11.09 3.03 -30.11
C TYR A 344 -10.62 2.11 -29.01
N PHE A 345 -9.79 1.11 -29.34
CA PHE A 345 -9.46 0.04 -28.41
C PHE A 345 -7.98 -0.31 -28.46
N SER A 346 -7.35 -0.33 -27.32
CA SER A 346 -6.00 -0.85 -27.15
C SER A 346 -5.91 -1.79 -25.95
N MET A 347 -4.95 -2.69 -26.00
CA MET A 347 -4.60 -3.57 -24.88
C MET A 347 -3.10 -3.68 -24.74
N ALA A 348 -2.64 -3.89 -23.51
CA ALA A 348 -1.22 -3.99 -23.23
C ALA A 348 -0.92 -5.02 -22.14
N PRO A 349 -0.15 -6.07 -22.42
CA PRO A 349 0.49 -6.85 -21.37
C PRO A 349 1.45 -5.96 -20.57
N VAL A 350 1.46 -6.18 -19.26
CA VAL A 350 2.28 -5.43 -18.30
C VAL A 350 3.11 -6.42 -17.51
N LEU A 351 4.42 -6.20 -17.43
CA LEU A 351 5.33 -6.95 -16.57
C LEU A 351 5.77 -6.03 -15.43
N ASN A 352 5.65 -6.49 -14.21
CA ASN A 352 6.07 -5.78 -13.01
C ASN A 352 7.08 -6.60 -12.23
N LEU A 353 8.14 -5.95 -11.79
CA LEU A 353 9.20 -6.51 -10.97
C LEU A 353 9.42 -5.61 -9.77
N GLY A 354 9.31 -6.13 -8.54
CA GLY A 354 9.53 -5.36 -7.33
C GLY A 354 8.24 -4.83 -6.67
N GLY A 355 8.31 -3.65 -6.07
CA GLY A 355 7.21 -3.09 -5.28
C GLY A 355 7.01 -3.79 -3.94
N PHE A 356 5.80 -4.24 -3.63
CA PHE A 356 5.48 -5.05 -2.45
C PHE A 356 5.61 -6.55 -2.72
N GLY A 357 5.54 -6.96 -3.99
CA GLY A 357 5.67 -8.34 -4.44
C GLY A 357 7.06 -8.66 -4.97
N LYS A 358 7.16 -9.71 -5.76
CA LYS A 358 8.39 -10.10 -6.49
C LYS A 358 8.27 -9.76 -7.98
N SER A 359 7.30 -10.36 -8.61
CA SER A 359 6.98 -10.17 -10.03
C SER A 359 5.50 -10.46 -10.25
N ASP A 360 4.89 -9.76 -11.17
CA ASP A 360 3.54 -10.04 -11.64
C ASP A 360 3.38 -9.70 -13.12
N ILE A 361 2.41 -10.34 -13.76
CA ILE A 361 1.98 -10.06 -15.13
C ILE A 361 0.58 -9.48 -15.06
N GLY A 362 0.40 -8.31 -15.65
CA GLY A 362 -0.86 -7.60 -15.73
C GLY A 362 -1.36 -7.45 -17.17
N LEU A 363 -2.55 -6.88 -17.30
CA LEU A 363 -3.15 -6.48 -18.57
C LEU A 363 -3.78 -5.10 -18.41
N ASN A 364 -3.38 -4.18 -19.25
CA ASN A 364 -4.09 -2.93 -19.44
C ASN A 364 -5.08 -3.06 -20.61
N VAL A 365 -6.25 -2.49 -20.44
CA VAL A 365 -7.28 -2.38 -21.48
C VAL A 365 -7.76 -0.94 -21.52
N SER A 366 -7.68 -0.31 -22.67
CA SER A 366 -8.12 1.05 -22.89
C SER A 366 -9.21 1.11 -23.96
N PHE A 367 -10.26 1.83 -23.65
CA PHE A 367 -11.31 2.19 -24.59
C PHE A 367 -11.44 3.68 -24.66
N HIS A 368 -11.44 4.19 -25.89
CA HIS A 368 -11.58 5.61 -26.17
C HIS A 368 -12.61 5.81 -27.31
N HIS A 369 -13.65 6.54 -27.04
CA HIS A 369 -14.64 6.89 -28.07
C HIS A 369 -15.14 8.33 -27.92
N LYS A 370 -14.93 9.14 -28.95
CA LYS A 370 -15.30 10.56 -28.94
C LYS A 370 -14.74 11.28 -27.70
N LYS A 371 -15.63 11.58 -26.74
CA LYS A 371 -15.31 12.32 -25.51
C LYS A 371 -15.04 11.41 -24.31
N LEU A 372 -15.28 10.10 -24.41
CA LEU A 372 -15.17 9.16 -23.31
C LEU A 372 -13.84 8.40 -23.36
N LEU A 373 -13.16 8.34 -22.23
CA LEU A 373 -12.01 7.49 -21.98
C LEU A 373 -12.35 6.52 -20.86
N ILE A 374 -12.06 5.23 -21.05
CA ILE A 374 -12.05 4.21 -19.99
C ILE A 374 -10.74 3.46 -20.11
N ASN A 375 -10.01 3.39 -19.01
CA ASN A 375 -8.77 2.63 -18.92
C ASN A 375 -8.82 1.75 -17.68
N CYS A 376 -8.48 0.48 -17.83
CA CYS A 376 -8.48 -0.49 -16.74
C CYS A 376 -7.18 -1.31 -16.76
N ASP A 377 -6.43 -1.26 -15.67
CA ASP A 377 -5.26 -2.09 -15.45
C ASP A 377 -5.62 -3.24 -14.50
N PHE A 378 -5.46 -4.46 -14.96
CA PHE A 378 -5.58 -5.68 -14.17
C PHE A 378 -4.19 -6.18 -13.82
N MET A 379 -3.93 -6.28 -12.52
CA MET A 379 -2.69 -6.85 -12.02
C MET A 379 -2.84 -8.33 -11.73
N GLU A 380 -1.74 -9.06 -11.86
CA GLU A 380 -1.67 -10.48 -11.55
C GLU A 380 -2.74 -11.31 -12.28
N LEU A 381 -2.72 -11.26 -13.61
CA LEU A 381 -3.53 -12.16 -14.46
C LEU A 381 -3.34 -13.62 -14.10
N GLU A 382 -2.20 -13.98 -13.55
CA GLU A 382 -1.91 -15.32 -13.02
C GLU A 382 -2.95 -15.73 -11.96
N HIS A 383 -3.57 -14.76 -11.26
CA HIS A 383 -4.65 -15.04 -10.30
C HIS A 383 -5.90 -15.61 -10.99
N ILE A 384 -6.18 -15.21 -12.22
CA ILE A 384 -7.30 -15.73 -13.01
C ILE A 384 -7.03 -17.19 -13.40
N LEU A 385 -5.77 -17.51 -13.71
CA LEU A 385 -5.35 -18.83 -14.17
C LEU A 385 -5.02 -19.79 -13.01
N ALA A 386 -4.46 -19.28 -11.92
CA ALA A 386 -3.99 -20.05 -10.76
C ALA A 386 -4.53 -19.50 -9.43
N LYS A 387 -5.83 -19.37 -9.35
CA LYS A 387 -6.71 -18.65 -8.39
C LYS A 387 -6.24 -18.54 -6.93
N ASN A 388 -5.41 -19.43 -6.43
CA ASN A 388 -5.03 -19.49 -5.02
C ASN A 388 -3.51 -19.47 -4.79
N LYS A 389 -2.69 -19.50 -5.84
CA LYS A 389 -1.23 -19.66 -5.73
C LYS A 389 -0.45 -18.36 -5.83
N THR A 390 -1.05 -17.32 -6.38
CA THR A 390 -0.43 -15.98 -6.53
C THR A 390 -0.48 -15.18 -5.25
N ALA A 391 0.46 -14.25 -5.09
CA ALA A 391 0.67 -13.50 -3.86
C ALA A 391 0.14 -12.06 -3.91
N GLY A 392 -0.68 -11.74 -4.88
CA GLY A 392 -1.26 -10.42 -5.02
C GLY A 392 -2.48 -10.37 -5.91
N ARG A 393 -3.09 -9.21 -5.99
CA ARG A 393 -4.16 -8.85 -6.91
C ARG A 393 -4.34 -7.35 -6.92
N GLY A 394 -4.79 -6.81 -8.04
CA GLY A 394 -5.12 -5.40 -8.12
C GLY A 394 -5.78 -5.02 -9.43
N ILE A 395 -6.45 -3.90 -9.40
CA ILE A 395 -7.01 -3.21 -10.58
C ILE A 395 -6.80 -1.71 -10.39
N PHE A 396 -6.59 -1.00 -11.45
CA PHE A 396 -6.68 0.44 -11.54
C PHE A 396 -7.73 0.80 -12.60
N LEU A 397 -8.65 1.67 -12.24
CA LEU A 397 -9.70 2.17 -13.14
C LEU A 397 -9.52 3.68 -13.35
N ARG A 398 -9.62 4.11 -14.58
CA ARG A 398 -9.69 5.51 -14.96
C ARG A 398 -10.84 5.71 -15.93
N THR A 399 -11.69 6.68 -15.65
CA THR A 399 -12.74 7.09 -16.55
C THR A 399 -12.71 8.61 -16.70
N GLY A 400 -12.71 9.09 -17.93
CA GLY A 400 -12.62 10.51 -18.22
C GLY A 400 -13.61 10.95 -19.29
N VAL A 401 -14.04 12.19 -19.19
CA VAL A 401 -14.93 12.83 -20.16
C VAL A 401 -14.36 14.17 -20.59
N LEU A 402 -14.20 14.38 -21.90
CA LEU A 402 -13.89 15.69 -22.49
C LEU A 402 -15.15 16.57 -22.46
N LEU A 403 -14.99 17.82 -21.99
CA LEU A 403 -16.05 18.80 -21.86
C LEU A 403 -16.16 19.70 -23.10
#